data_63085a9978b5ac1de3d17f4d74680128
#
_entry.id   63085a9978b5ac1de3d17f4d74680128
#
_cell.length_a   1.000
_cell.length_b   1.000
_cell.length_c   1.000
_cell.angle_alpha   90.00
_cell.angle_beta   90.00
_cell.angle_gamma   90.00
#
_symmetry.space_group_name_H-M   'P 1'
#
loop_
_entity.id
_entity.type
_entity.pdbx_description
1 polymer ?
#
loop_
_entity_poly.entity_id
_entity_poly.type
_entity_poly.pdbx_seq_one_letter_code
_entity_poly.pdbx_strand_id
1 'polypeptide(L)'
;MNVFFRSLGALALLAVSSWANAFDLQQLSEQLAKPDVIHGQFIQEKHLRALPQPLVSKGSFVLAKNHGLLWLLKTPLQQDYRITANGIARRDASGWQLLPNKSAGAEQNRLFLAVLQGDSSGLQRDFELALSGTAQQWQLTLTPRSVLLKQVFKQINIDGGALVQSIELLETQGDSTLLRMQDSTAGQPLSEAEQHDFAE
;
A
#
# COMPACT_ATOMS: atom_id res chain seq x y z
N MET A 1 -35.06 -72.65 -11.64
CA MET A 1 -34.55 -71.91 -12.80
C MET A 1 -34.50 -70.46 -12.35
N ASN A 2 -33.35 -70.09 -11.77
CA ASN A 2 -33.18 -68.85 -11.03
C ASN A 2 -32.50 -67.79 -11.90
N VAL A 3 -33.17 -66.66 -12.09
CA VAL A 3 -32.64 -65.49 -12.83
C VAL A 3 -32.23 -64.49 -11.81
N PHE A 4 -30.88 -64.29 -11.63
CA PHE A 4 -30.30 -63.25 -10.81
C PHE A 4 -30.32 -61.91 -11.55
N PHE A 5 -31.08 -60.95 -11.06
CA PHE A 5 -30.97 -59.54 -11.45
C PHE A 5 -29.78 -58.87 -10.70
N ARG A 6 -28.73 -58.56 -11.43
CA ARG A 6 -27.62 -57.70 -10.93
C ARG A 6 -27.96 -56.23 -11.20
N SER A 7 -28.37 -55.54 -10.18
CA SER A 7 -28.54 -54.08 -10.20
C SER A 7 -27.18 -53.42 -10.14
N LEU A 8 -26.78 -52.77 -11.23
CA LEU A 8 -25.57 -51.97 -11.32
C LEU A 8 -25.93 -50.52 -10.85
N GLY A 9 -25.60 -50.19 -9.58
CA GLY A 9 -25.76 -48.83 -9.06
C GLY A 9 -24.64 -47.95 -9.60
N ALA A 10 -24.94 -47.08 -10.54
CA ALA A 10 -24.03 -46.01 -10.99
C ALA A 10 -23.99 -44.90 -9.95
N LEU A 11 -22.90 -44.84 -9.19
CA LEU A 11 -22.60 -43.75 -8.27
C LEU A 11 -22.08 -42.53 -9.09
N ALA A 12 -22.96 -41.58 -9.39
CA ALA A 12 -22.55 -40.31 -10.02
C ALA A 12 -21.87 -39.44 -8.99
N LEU A 13 -20.53 -39.37 -9.00
CA LEU A 13 -19.76 -38.36 -8.30
C LEU A 13 -20.03 -36.99 -8.97
N LEU A 14 -20.89 -36.18 -8.36
CA LEU A 14 -21.00 -34.75 -8.66
C LEU A 14 -19.72 -34.05 -8.16
N ALA A 15 -18.77 -33.84 -9.07
CA ALA A 15 -17.65 -32.93 -8.84
C ALA A 15 -18.21 -31.50 -8.76
N VAL A 16 -18.44 -31.03 -7.54
CA VAL A 16 -18.72 -29.62 -7.28
C VAL A 16 -17.40 -28.88 -7.49
N SER A 17 -17.21 -28.38 -8.71
CA SER A 17 -16.13 -27.44 -9.01
C SER A 17 -16.44 -26.14 -8.25
N SER A 18 -15.86 -25.99 -7.07
CA SER A 18 -15.83 -24.71 -6.37
C SER A 18 -15.09 -23.72 -7.27
N TRP A 19 -15.80 -22.81 -7.89
CA TRP A 19 -15.21 -21.66 -8.55
C TRP A 19 -14.62 -20.79 -7.44
N ALA A 20 -13.38 -21.05 -7.09
CA ALA A 20 -12.61 -20.15 -6.27
C ALA A 20 -12.45 -18.86 -7.09
N ASN A 21 -13.24 -17.84 -6.79
CA ASN A 21 -12.97 -16.51 -7.28
C ASN A 21 -11.57 -16.14 -6.75
N ALA A 22 -10.59 -16.15 -7.64
CA ALA A 22 -9.26 -15.69 -7.30
C ALA A 22 -9.37 -14.21 -6.91
N PHE A 23 -8.78 -13.86 -5.77
CA PHE A 23 -8.70 -12.47 -5.33
C PHE A 23 -7.92 -11.66 -6.36
N ASP A 24 -8.55 -10.64 -6.93
CA ASP A 24 -8.01 -9.87 -8.05
C ASP A 24 -7.70 -8.42 -7.68
N LEU A 25 -7.07 -7.69 -8.62
CA LEU A 25 -6.68 -6.30 -8.43
C LEU A 25 -7.87 -5.36 -8.21
N GLN A 26 -9.02 -5.64 -8.81
CA GLN A 26 -10.23 -4.84 -8.61
C GLN A 26 -10.73 -5.01 -7.18
N GLN A 27 -10.83 -6.25 -6.70
CA GLN A 27 -11.24 -6.55 -5.33
C GLN A 27 -10.29 -5.95 -4.30
N LEU A 28 -8.97 -6.00 -4.56
CA LEU A 28 -7.98 -5.35 -3.70
C LEU A 28 -8.18 -3.83 -3.68
N SER A 29 -8.37 -3.21 -4.85
CA SER A 29 -8.61 -1.76 -4.96
C SER A 29 -9.87 -1.34 -4.20
N GLU A 30 -10.98 -2.06 -4.37
CA GLU A 30 -12.23 -1.82 -3.65
C GLU A 30 -12.06 -1.99 -2.13
N GLN A 31 -11.32 -3.01 -1.69
CA GLN A 31 -11.03 -3.27 -0.29
C GLN A 31 -10.26 -2.12 0.35
N LEU A 32 -9.18 -1.64 -0.30
CA LEU A 32 -8.33 -0.56 0.21
C LEU A 32 -9.02 0.81 0.12
N ALA A 33 -9.89 1.03 -0.86
CA ALA A 33 -10.67 2.27 -1.01
C ALA A 33 -11.88 2.37 -0.09
N LYS A 34 -12.25 1.28 0.62
CA LYS A 34 -13.47 1.23 1.44
C LYS A 34 -13.43 2.14 2.68
N PRO A 35 -12.32 2.19 3.47
CA PRO A 35 -12.26 3.07 4.63
C PRO A 35 -12.22 4.54 4.24
N ASP A 36 -13.00 5.39 4.93
CA ASP A 36 -12.93 6.84 4.74
C ASP A 36 -11.72 7.45 5.44
N VAL A 37 -11.36 6.94 6.62
CA VAL A 37 -10.20 7.39 7.40
C VAL A 37 -9.48 6.19 7.99
N ILE A 38 -8.15 6.20 7.89
CA ILE A 38 -7.26 5.22 8.51
C ILE A 38 -6.23 5.98 9.34
N HIS A 39 -6.12 5.63 10.61
CA HIS A 39 -5.04 6.06 11.51
C HIS A 39 -4.08 4.92 11.78
N GLY A 40 -2.81 5.22 11.95
CA GLY A 40 -1.83 4.20 12.31
C GLY A 40 -0.47 4.77 12.65
N GLN A 41 0.44 3.89 13.00
CA GLN A 41 1.85 4.18 13.20
C GLN A 41 2.67 3.54 12.09
N PHE A 42 3.91 4.00 11.92
CA PHE A 42 4.84 3.38 10.99
C PHE A 42 6.25 3.31 11.57
N ILE A 43 6.98 2.30 11.10
CA ILE A 43 8.42 2.19 11.20
C ILE A 43 8.97 2.09 9.79
N GLN A 44 9.89 3.00 9.46
CA GLN A 44 10.61 3.00 8.19
C GLN A 44 12.07 2.69 8.45
N GLU A 45 12.59 1.67 7.78
CA GLU A 45 14.00 1.27 7.80
C GLU A 45 14.58 1.51 6.40
N LYS A 46 15.51 2.45 6.28
CA LYS A 46 16.23 2.68 5.03
C LYS A 46 17.60 2.01 5.11
N HIS A 47 17.78 0.97 4.32
CA HIS A 47 19.05 0.25 4.17
C HIS A 47 19.84 0.88 3.03
N LEU A 48 20.93 1.53 3.39
CA LEU A 48 21.88 2.08 2.43
C LEU A 48 23.05 1.10 2.28
N ARG A 49 23.40 0.75 1.06
CA ARG A 49 24.53 -0.15 0.77
C ARG A 49 25.84 0.29 1.44
N ALA A 50 26.01 1.59 1.64
CA ALA A 50 27.21 2.17 2.25
C ALA A 50 27.20 2.12 3.78
N LEU A 51 26.09 1.75 4.43
CA LEU A 51 25.96 1.74 5.89
C LEU A 51 25.69 0.31 6.40
N PRO A 52 26.36 -0.11 7.50
CA PRO A 52 26.17 -1.44 8.05
C PRO A 52 24.82 -1.63 8.77
N GLN A 53 24.17 -0.52 9.14
CA GLN A 53 22.87 -0.55 9.83
C GLN A 53 21.89 0.39 9.13
N PRO A 54 20.56 0.06 9.16
CA PRO A 54 19.55 0.89 8.55
C PRO A 54 19.36 2.21 9.30
N LEU A 55 18.96 3.24 8.58
CA LEU A 55 18.43 4.45 9.13
C LEU A 55 16.97 4.21 9.51
N VAL A 56 16.64 4.30 10.80
CA VAL A 56 15.30 4.01 11.30
C VAL A 56 14.55 5.29 11.61
N SER A 57 13.38 5.45 11.03
CA SER A 57 12.43 6.52 11.32
C SER A 57 11.11 5.95 11.82
N LYS A 58 10.45 6.65 12.74
CA LYS A 58 9.15 6.25 13.27
C LYS A 58 8.21 7.45 13.32
N GLY A 59 6.93 7.18 13.18
CA GLY A 59 5.91 8.21 13.26
C GLY A 59 4.51 7.65 13.24
N SER A 60 3.54 8.54 13.00
CA SER A 60 2.15 8.18 12.78
C SER A 60 1.67 8.71 11.44
N PHE A 61 0.57 8.15 10.95
CA PHE A 61 -0.06 8.60 9.72
C PHE A 61 -1.57 8.68 9.85
N VAL A 62 -2.16 9.55 9.06
CA VAL A 62 -3.60 9.64 8.87
C VAL A 62 -3.87 9.67 7.37
N LEU A 63 -4.51 8.63 6.86
CA LEU A 63 -5.01 8.60 5.49
C LEU A 63 -6.48 8.96 5.50
N ALA A 64 -6.87 9.99 4.76
CA ALA A 64 -8.26 10.40 4.62
C ALA A 64 -8.66 10.41 3.14
N LYS A 65 -9.74 9.69 2.84
CA LYS A 65 -10.29 9.59 1.49
C LYS A 65 -10.61 10.97 0.94
N ASN A 66 -10.21 11.26 -0.29
CA ASN A 66 -10.35 12.56 -0.96
C ASN A 66 -9.55 13.73 -0.35
N HIS A 67 -8.90 13.55 0.80
CA HIS A 67 -8.05 14.58 1.41
C HIS A 67 -6.56 14.30 1.18
N GLY A 68 -6.13 13.06 1.32
CA GLY A 68 -4.74 12.66 1.17
C GLY A 68 -4.16 11.96 2.39
N LEU A 69 -2.89 12.19 2.66
CA LEU A 69 -2.12 11.52 3.70
C LEU A 69 -1.36 12.56 4.53
N LEU A 70 -1.56 12.55 5.85
CA LEU A 70 -0.65 13.16 6.81
C LEU A 70 0.40 12.13 7.22
N TRP A 71 1.66 12.47 7.08
CA TRP A 71 2.81 11.64 7.42
C TRP A 71 3.63 12.37 8.48
N LEU A 72 3.51 11.93 9.74
CA LEU A 72 3.97 12.65 10.92
C LEU A 72 5.18 11.94 11.52
N LEU A 73 6.38 12.29 11.09
CA LEU A 73 7.64 11.76 11.61
C LEU A 73 7.85 12.27 13.04
N LYS A 74 8.21 11.35 13.95
CA LYS A 74 8.48 11.64 15.36
C LYS A 74 9.95 11.42 15.73
N THR A 75 10.60 10.44 15.11
CA THR A 75 12.00 10.10 15.38
C THR A 75 12.71 9.71 14.08
N PRO A 76 14.03 9.99 13.92
CA PRO A 76 14.91 10.75 14.83
C PRO A 76 14.65 12.26 14.80
N LEU A 77 14.02 12.77 13.73
CA LEU A 77 13.66 14.17 13.57
C LEU A 77 12.14 14.30 13.50
N GLN A 78 11.60 15.28 14.19
CA GLN A 78 10.18 15.61 14.07
C GLN A 78 9.94 16.41 12.81
N GLN A 79 9.13 15.87 11.90
CA GLN A 79 8.79 16.51 10.64
C GLN A 79 7.45 16.02 10.11
N ASP A 80 6.56 16.95 9.83
CA ASP A 80 5.23 16.64 9.30
C ASP A 80 5.18 16.88 7.81
N TYR A 81 4.59 15.93 7.07
CA TYR A 81 4.30 16.05 5.65
C TYR A 81 2.81 15.85 5.40
N ARG A 82 2.27 16.64 4.49
CA ARG A 82 0.94 16.48 3.93
C ARG A 82 1.07 16.15 2.44
N ILE A 83 0.51 15.03 2.03
CA ILE A 83 0.56 14.52 0.68
C ILE A 83 -0.86 14.50 0.13
N THR A 84 -1.11 15.29 -0.90
CA THR A 84 -2.43 15.42 -1.55
C THR A 84 -2.29 15.30 -3.07
N ALA A 85 -3.40 15.34 -3.78
CA ALA A 85 -3.40 15.43 -5.24
C ALA A 85 -2.66 16.69 -5.76
N ASN A 86 -2.63 17.77 -4.97
CA ASN A 86 -1.98 19.03 -5.32
C ASN A 86 -0.45 19.00 -5.12
N GLY A 87 0.07 18.02 -4.40
CA GLY A 87 1.50 17.86 -4.13
C GLY A 87 1.81 17.52 -2.68
N ILE A 88 3.07 17.72 -2.32
CA ILE A 88 3.58 17.45 -0.99
C ILE A 88 3.91 18.77 -0.32
N ALA A 89 3.34 18.98 0.85
CA ALA A 89 3.70 20.09 1.72
C ALA A 89 4.45 19.56 2.95
N ARG A 90 5.37 20.35 3.45
CA ARG A 90 6.10 20.14 4.70
C ARG A 90 5.71 21.23 5.68
N ARG A 91 5.51 20.87 6.94
CA ARG A 91 5.24 21.86 8.00
C ARG A 91 6.53 22.47 8.50
N ASP A 92 6.57 23.78 8.59
CA ASP A 92 7.61 24.55 9.28
C ASP A 92 6.98 25.55 10.28
N ALA A 93 7.77 26.46 10.80
CA ALA A 93 7.30 27.46 11.76
C ALA A 93 6.24 28.46 11.19
N SER A 94 6.14 28.55 9.86
CA SER A 94 5.20 29.41 9.14
C SER A 94 3.95 28.66 8.65
N GLY A 95 3.83 27.36 8.96
CA GLY A 95 2.73 26.49 8.52
C GLY A 95 3.15 25.54 7.40
N TRP A 96 2.19 25.11 6.58
CA TRP A 96 2.41 24.17 5.48
C TRP A 96 3.06 24.83 4.26
N GLN A 97 4.23 24.36 3.85
CA GLN A 97 4.99 24.85 2.70
C GLN A 97 5.03 23.81 1.60
N LEU A 98 4.50 24.14 0.45
CA LEU A 98 4.50 23.23 -0.72
C LEU A 98 5.94 22.98 -1.20
N LEU A 99 6.31 21.72 -1.34
CA LEU A 99 7.60 21.32 -1.85
C LEU A 99 7.63 21.30 -3.38
N PRO A 100 8.78 21.56 -4.01
CA PRO A 100 8.92 21.44 -5.46
C PRO A 100 8.57 20.00 -5.95
N ASN A 101 7.73 19.92 -6.95
CA ASN A 101 7.16 18.66 -7.48
C ASN A 101 8.18 17.69 -8.13
N LYS A 102 9.46 18.06 -8.23
CA LYS A 102 10.49 17.30 -8.97
C LYS A 102 11.52 16.59 -8.09
N SER A 103 11.24 16.38 -6.81
CA SER A 103 12.17 15.63 -5.94
C SER A 103 11.89 14.13 -6.03
N ALA A 104 12.96 13.31 -5.93
CA ALA A 104 12.82 11.84 -5.86
C ALA A 104 11.90 11.38 -4.71
N GLY A 105 11.90 12.10 -3.58
CA GLY A 105 10.97 11.87 -2.47
C GLY A 105 9.51 12.15 -2.82
N ALA A 106 9.23 13.07 -3.76
CA ALA A 106 7.87 13.35 -4.19
C ALA A 106 7.22 12.17 -4.92
N GLU A 107 7.98 11.50 -5.79
CA GLU A 107 7.48 10.32 -6.51
C GLU A 107 7.25 9.14 -5.56
N GLN A 108 8.14 8.91 -4.61
CA GLN A 108 7.96 7.87 -3.58
C GLN A 108 6.69 8.11 -2.75
N ASN A 109 6.43 9.35 -2.34
CA ASN A 109 5.26 9.69 -1.54
C ASN A 109 3.95 9.61 -2.33
N ARG A 110 3.95 9.96 -3.63
CA ARG A 110 2.79 9.74 -4.51
C ARG A 110 2.47 8.27 -4.66
N LEU A 111 3.50 7.44 -4.80
CA LEU A 111 3.34 6.00 -4.86
C LEU A 111 2.71 5.46 -3.57
N PHE A 112 3.19 5.90 -2.41
CA PHE A 112 2.59 5.52 -1.12
C PHE A 112 1.12 5.91 -1.05
N LEU A 113 0.78 7.14 -1.43
CA LEU A 113 -0.61 7.58 -1.43
C LEU A 113 -1.48 6.72 -2.35
N ALA A 114 -1.05 6.47 -3.58
CA ALA A 114 -1.79 5.65 -4.54
C ALA A 114 -2.02 4.21 -4.01
N VAL A 115 -0.99 3.60 -3.44
CA VAL A 115 -1.08 2.26 -2.84
C VAL A 115 -2.06 2.25 -1.66
N LEU A 116 -1.91 3.18 -0.73
CA LEU A 116 -2.73 3.23 0.49
C LEU A 116 -4.21 3.53 0.19
N GLN A 117 -4.49 4.27 -0.88
CA GLN A 117 -5.85 4.58 -1.33
C GLN A 117 -6.47 3.53 -2.26
N GLY A 118 -5.70 2.52 -2.66
CA GLY A 118 -6.15 1.51 -3.61
C GLY A 118 -6.32 2.03 -5.05
N ASP A 119 -5.60 3.10 -5.44
CA ASP A 119 -5.60 3.61 -6.82
C ASP A 119 -4.80 2.69 -7.74
N SER A 120 -5.42 1.61 -8.17
CA SER A 120 -4.80 0.66 -9.09
C SER A 120 -4.59 1.22 -10.50
N SER A 121 -5.41 2.17 -10.95
CA SER A 121 -5.34 2.74 -12.30
C SER A 121 -4.07 3.59 -12.49
N GLY A 122 -3.74 4.42 -11.52
CA GLY A 122 -2.49 5.18 -11.48
C GLY A 122 -1.27 4.27 -11.46
N LEU A 123 -1.32 3.21 -10.65
CA LEU A 123 -0.23 2.23 -10.55
C LEU A 123 -0.02 1.43 -11.83
N GLN A 124 -1.09 0.95 -12.49
CA GLN A 124 -1.01 0.15 -13.74
C GLN A 124 -0.39 0.92 -14.91
N ARG A 125 -0.50 2.23 -14.93
CA ARG A 125 0.15 3.07 -15.95
C ARG A 125 1.67 2.98 -15.86
N ASP A 126 2.20 3.01 -14.64
CA ASP A 126 3.62 3.17 -14.38
C ASP A 126 4.33 1.85 -14.04
N PHE A 127 3.55 0.83 -13.61
CA PHE A 127 4.04 -0.48 -13.18
C PHE A 127 3.28 -1.63 -13.81
N GLU A 128 3.93 -2.76 -13.95
CA GLU A 128 3.30 -4.07 -14.09
C GLU A 128 2.97 -4.58 -12.69
N LEU A 129 1.71 -5.01 -12.50
CA LEU A 129 1.19 -5.43 -11.20
C LEU A 129 0.98 -6.94 -11.20
N ALA A 130 1.52 -7.63 -10.19
CA ALA A 130 1.28 -9.04 -9.94
C ALA A 130 0.73 -9.21 -8.53
N LEU A 131 -0.53 -9.66 -8.43
CA LEU A 131 -1.22 -9.93 -7.17
C LEU A 131 -1.25 -11.43 -6.89
N SER A 132 -1.00 -11.80 -5.64
CA SER A 132 -1.13 -13.18 -5.14
C SER A 132 -1.74 -13.18 -3.75
N GLY A 133 -2.25 -14.35 -3.34
CA GLY A 133 -2.84 -14.55 -2.01
C GLY A 133 -4.36 -14.40 -1.98
N THR A 134 -4.90 -13.99 -0.85
CA THR A 134 -6.33 -13.84 -0.56
C THR A 134 -6.63 -12.45 -0.02
N ALA A 135 -7.91 -12.09 0.14
CA ALA A 135 -8.30 -10.80 0.73
C ALA A 135 -7.75 -10.55 2.14
N GLN A 136 -7.46 -11.62 2.90
CA GLN A 136 -6.93 -11.54 4.27
C GLN A 136 -5.40 -11.55 4.34
N GLN A 137 -4.74 -12.04 3.29
CA GLN A 137 -3.28 -12.13 3.20
C GLN A 137 -2.88 -12.09 1.73
N TRP A 138 -2.56 -10.90 1.25
CA TRP A 138 -2.19 -10.65 -0.14
C TRP A 138 -0.80 -10.04 -0.24
N GLN A 139 -0.19 -10.28 -1.40
CA GLN A 139 1.06 -9.65 -1.80
C GLN A 139 0.87 -9.04 -3.20
N LEU A 140 1.22 -7.78 -3.35
CA LEU A 140 1.21 -7.05 -4.60
C LEU A 140 2.64 -6.66 -4.96
N THR A 141 3.13 -7.17 -6.09
CA THR A 141 4.44 -6.82 -6.63
C THR A 141 4.27 -5.83 -7.79
N LEU A 142 5.03 -4.73 -7.73
CA LEU A 142 5.07 -3.69 -8.75
C LEU A 142 6.44 -3.73 -9.44
N THR A 143 6.44 -3.98 -10.75
CA THR A 143 7.64 -3.91 -11.58
C THR A 143 7.58 -2.67 -12.46
N PRO A 144 8.55 -1.74 -12.39
CA PRO A 144 8.55 -0.51 -13.18
C PRO A 144 8.46 -0.78 -14.67
N ARG A 145 7.63 -0.02 -15.40
CA ARG A 145 7.50 -0.07 -16.86
C ARG A 145 8.38 0.96 -17.56
N SER A 146 8.35 2.21 -17.07
CA SER A 146 9.09 3.30 -17.71
C SER A 146 10.59 3.22 -17.44
N VAL A 147 11.40 3.72 -18.40
CA VAL A 147 12.86 3.79 -18.26
C VAL A 147 13.26 4.64 -17.05
N LEU A 148 12.52 5.72 -16.78
CA LEU A 148 12.80 6.63 -15.67
C LEU A 148 12.63 5.90 -14.31
N LEU A 149 11.53 5.18 -14.14
CA LEU A 149 11.29 4.44 -12.89
C LEU A 149 12.27 3.27 -12.71
N LYS A 150 12.66 2.60 -13.80
CA LYS A 150 13.69 1.55 -13.79
C LYS A 150 15.07 2.03 -13.37
N GLN A 151 15.35 3.33 -13.51
CA GLN A 151 16.59 3.93 -13.00
C GLN A 151 16.59 4.06 -11.48
N VAL A 152 15.41 4.13 -10.86
CA VAL A 152 15.25 4.32 -9.40
C VAL A 152 14.90 3.00 -8.72
N PHE A 153 13.87 2.32 -9.20
CA PHE A 153 13.33 1.11 -8.57
C PHE A 153 13.58 -0.14 -9.40
N LYS A 154 14.03 -1.18 -8.75
CA LYS A 154 14.05 -2.54 -9.29
C LYS A 154 12.69 -3.21 -9.17
N GLN A 155 12.07 -3.08 -8.00
CA GLN A 155 10.80 -3.71 -7.64
C GLN A 155 10.24 -3.05 -6.38
N ILE A 156 8.93 -3.10 -6.22
CA ILE A 156 8.23 -2.70 -4.99
C ILE A 156 7.32 -3.87 -4.59
N ASN A 157 7.43 -4.31 -3.34
CA ASN A 157 6.60 -5.35 -2.77
C ASN A 157 5.70 -4.74 -1.71
N ILE A 158 4.42 -5.11 -1.72
CA ILE A 158 3.42 -4.60 -0.79
C ILE A 158 2.66 -5.79 -0.23
N ASP A 159 2.62 -5.89 1.07
CA ASP A 159 1.89 -6.94 1.77
C ASP A 159 0.77 -6.34 2.60
N GLY A 160 -0.32 -7.08 2.73
CA GLY A 160 -1.44 -6.66 3.54
C GLY A 160 -2.48 -7.73 3.83
N GLY A 161 -3.46 -7.31 4.55
CA GLY A 161 -4.68 -8.03 4.89
C GLY A 161 -5.88 -7.13 4.63
N ALA A 162 -6.67 -6.78 5.64
CA ALA A 162 -7.74 -5.79 5.49
C ALA A 162 -7.20 -4.41 5.04
N LEU A 163 -5.99 -4.06 5.49
CA LEU A 163 -5.25 -2.84 5.17
C LEU A 163 -3.82 -3.21 4.74
N VAL A 164 -3.08 -2.24 4.19
CA VAL A 164 -1.65 -2.37 3.92
C VAL A 164 -0.89 -2.56 5.24
N GLN A 165 0.03 -3.53 5.28
CA GLN A 165 0.86 -3.84 6.44
C GLN A 165 2.33 -3.52 6.22
N SER A 166 2.86 -3.74 5.01
CA SER A 166 4.23 -3.39 4.68
C SER A 166 4.39 -2.94 3.23
N ILE A 167 5.39 -2.09 3.00
CA ILE A 167 5.84 -1.67 1.67
C ILE A 167 7.36 -1.76 1.66
N GLU A 168 7.90 -2.57 0.74
CA GLU A 168 9.33 -2.68 0.51
C GLU A 168 9.68 -2.11 -0.85
N LEU A 169 10.59 -1.15 -0.86
CA LEU A 169 11.14 -0.53 -2.07
C LEU A 169 12.54 -1.10 -2.30
N LEU A 170 12.75 -1.80 -3.40
CA LEU A 170 14.06 -2.28 -3.84
C LEU A 170 14.60 -1.32 -4.89
N GLU A 171 15.65 -0.58 -4.54
CA GLU A 171 16.25 0.41 -5.43
C GLU A 171 17.31 -0.23 -6.35
N THR A 172 17.46 0.33 -7.54
CA THR A 172 18.35 -0.22 -8.58
C THR A 172 19.81 -0.21 -8.14
N GLN A 173 20.21 0.73 -7.30
CA GLN A 173 21.59 0.87 -6.81
C GLN A 173 21.92 -0.03 -5.61
N GLY A 174 20.97 -0.86 -5.18
CA GLY A 174 21.14 -1.81 -4.08
C GLY A 174 20.76 -1.28 -2.71
N ASP A 175 20.22 -0.08 -2.63
CA ASP A 175 19.54 0.43 -1.44
C ASP A 175 18.13 -0.16 -1.35
N SER A 176 17.56 -0.17 -0.13
CA SER A 176 16.16 -0.55 0.05
C SER A 176 15.51 0.24 1.17
N THR A 177 14.19 0.35 1.10
CA THR A 177 13.39 0.95 2.16
C THR A 177 12.28 -0.03 2.53
N LEU A 178 12.18 -0.38 3.80
CA LEU A 178 11.10 -1.18 4.34
C LEU A 178 10.25 -0.31 5.27
N LEU A 179 8.99 -0.16 4.91
CA LEU A 179 7.98 0.54 5.68
C LEU A 179 7.02 -0.48 6.27
N ARG A 180 6.86 -0.48 7.58
CA ARG A 180 5.87 -1.30 8.30
C ARG A 180 4.80 -0.42 8.90
N MET A 181 3.55 -0.69 8.56
CA MET A 181 2.37 -0.07 9.14
C MET A 181 1.98 -0.82 10.41
N GLN A 182 1.81 -0.12 11.51
CA GLN A 182 1.48 -0.70 12.81
C GLN A 182 0.21 -0.06 13.36
N ASP A 183 -0.54 -0.82 14.14
CA ASP A 183 -1.75 -0.36 14.83
C ASP A 183 -2.73 0.40 13.92
N SER A 184 -2.81 -0.03 12.64
CA SER A 184 -3.69 0.60 11.67
C SER A 184 -5.15 0.32 12.01
N THR A 185 -5.93 1.38 12.19
CA THR A 185 -7.36 1.33 12.50
C THR A 185 -8.16 2.15 11.49
N ALA A 186 -9.31 1.62 11.09
CA ALA A 186 -10.21 2.27 10.16
C ALA A 186 -11.51 2.70 10.87
N GLY A 187 -12.17 3.76 10.35
CA GLY A 187 -13.51 4.16 10.76
C GLY A 187 -13.58 5.21 11.86
N GLN A 188 -12.47 5.65 12.44
CA GLN A 188 -12.47 6.81 13.32
C GLN A 188 -12.51 8.09 12.48
N PRO A 189 -13.37 9.09 12.80
CA PRO A 189 -13.40 10.35 12.08
C PRO A 189 -12.12 11.14 12.32
N LEU A 190 -11.84 12.09 11.41
CA LEU A 190 -10.77 13.05 11.61
C LEU A 190 -11.04 13.93 12.84
N SER A 191 -10.03 14.15 13.67
CA SER A 191 -10.05 15.16 14.72
C SER A 191 -10.10 16.57 14.11
N GLU A 192 -10.45 17.58 14.91
CA GLU A 192 -10.46 18.98 14.47
C GLU A 192 -9.09 19.43 13.97
N ALA A 193 -8.01 19.02 14.63
CA ALA A 193 -6.64 19.32 14.22
C ALA A 193 -6.29 18.70 12.87
N GLU A 194 -6.66 17.43 12.64
CA GLU A 194 -6.43 16.74 11.35
C GLU A 194 -7.26 17.36 10.23
N GLN A 195 -8.51 17.74 10.51
CA GLN A 195 -9.35 18.46 9.55
C GLN A 195 -8.71 19.78 9.13
N HIS A 196 -8.17 20.54 10.09
CA HIS A 196 -7.44 21.78 9.82
C HIS A 196 -6.18 21.51 8.99
N ASP A 197 -5.41 20.49 9.35
CA ASP A 197 -4.19 20.12 8.63
C ASP A 197 -4.44 19.71 7.17
N PHE A 198 -5.59 19.13 6.87
CA PHE A 198 -5.98 18.82 5.49
C PHE A 198 -6.58 20.02 4.74
N ALA A 199 -7.15 21.00 5.44
CA ALA A 199 -7.83 22.16 4.84
C ALA A 199 -6.87 23.28 4.37
N GLU A 200 -5.71 23.42 4.99
CA GLU A 200 -4.66 24.37 4.60
C GLU A 200 -3.91 23.91 3.35
#